data_03191ef90163369bb58622324a7e119c
#
_entry.id   03191ef90163369bb58622324a7e119c
#
_cell.length_a   1.000
_cell.length_b   1.000
_cell.length_c   1.000
_cell.angle_alpha   90.00
_cell.angle_beta   90.00
_cell.angle_gamma   90.00
#
_symmetry.space_group_name_H-M   'P 1'
#
loop_
_entity.id
_entity.type
_entity.pdbx_description
1 polymer ?
#
loop_
_entity_poly.entity_id
_entity_poly.type
_entity_poly.pdbx_seq_one_letter_code
_entity_poly.pdbx_strand_id
1 'polypeptide(L)'
;MGSEDPMSYPADGEGPARPVSVSEFLLDTCTVTNHDFLSFIDETGYITTAEQRGWSFVFAGLLPDDFEPTRGVADAPWWRQVFNATWQHPEGPHSTIE
;
A
#
# COMPACT_ATOMS: atom_id res chain seq x y z
N MET A 1 16.20 6.57 14.75
CA MET A 1 15.16 6.67 13.69
C MET A 1 15.40 7.95 12.91
N GLY A 2 15.13 7.93 11.62
CA GLY A 2 15.42 9.01 10.69
C GLY A 2 16.68 8.76 9.88
N SER A 3 16.88 9.55 8.83
CA SER A 3 18.01 9.43 7.89
C SER A 3 18.79 10.73 7.80
N GLU A 4 20.10 10.61 7.60
CA GLU A 4 21.01 11.68 7.19
C GLU A 4 21.43 11.51 5.71
N ASP A 5 20.79 10.58 5.00
CA ASP A 5 21.11 10.29 3.61
C ASP A 5 20.77 11.49 2.72
N PRO A 6 21.69 11.94 1.84
CA PRO A 6 21.40 13.00 0.88
C PRO A 6 20.25 12.71 -0.08
N MET A 7 19.91 11.42 -0.27
CA MET A 7 18.79 10.96 -1.10
C MET A 7 17.45 10.94 -0.36
N SER A 8 17.44 11.26 0.95
CA SER A 8 16.20 11.35 1.71
C SER A 8 15.33 12.54 1.27
N TYR A 9 14.03 12.44 1.50
CA TYR A 9 13.05 13.49 1.19
C TYR A 9 12.72 14.28 2.46
N PRO A 10 13.33 15.47 2.68
CA PRO A 10 13.11 16.25 3.89
C PRO A 10 11.64 16.64 4.12
N ALA A 11 10.87 16.84 3.04
CA ALA A 11 9.45 17.16 3.09
C ALA A 11 8.59 16.01 3.65
N ASP A 12 9.07 14.77 3.56
CA ASP A 12 8.40 13.59 4.10
C ASP A 12 8.77 13.30 5.56
N GLY A 13 9.63 14.13 6.13
CA GLY A 13 10.06 14.00 7.53
C GLY A 13 11.01 12.83 7.78
N GLU A 14 11.72 12.36 6.75
CA GLU A 14 12.68 11.26 6.85
C GLU A 14 13.89 11.59 7.72
N GLY A 15 14.25 12.83 7.84
CA GLY A 15 15.35 13.33 8.67
C GLY A 15 14.89 14.33 9.74
N PRO A 16 15.80 14.77 10.59
CA PRO A 16 17.14 14.21 10.84
C PRO A 16 17.10 12.88 11.61
N ALA A 17 18.24 12.18 11.64
CA ALA A 17 18.40 11.00 12.50
C ALA A 17 18.26 11.41 13.97
N ARG A 18 17.45 10.69 14.74
CA ARG A 18 17.19 11.00 16.16
C ARG A 18 17.00 9.73 16.99
N PRO A 19 17.42 9.72 18.27
CA PRO A 19 17.08 8.65 19.19
C PRO A 19 15.56 8.57 19.40
N VAL A 20 15.03 7.36 19.33
CA VAL A 20 13.62 7.07 19.61
C VAL A 20 13.55 5.84 20.51
N SER A 21 12.87 5.95 21.64
CA SER A 21 12.57 4.80 22.50
C SER A 21 11.32 4.11 21.99
N VAL A 22 11.42 2.82 21.77
CA VAL A 22 10.32 1.96 21.31
C VAL A 22 10.15 0.84 22.32
N SER A 23 8.91 0.58 22.74
CA SER A 23 8.59 -0.57 23.58
C SER A 23 8.90 -1.88 22.85
N GLU A 24 9.17 -2.93 23.60
CA GLU A 24 9.35 -4.27 23.04
C GLU A 24 8.13 -4.69 22.23
N PHE A 25 8.36 -5.27 21.06
CA PHE A 25 7.32 -5.79 20.18
C PHE A 25 7.84 -7.01 19.43
N LEU A 26 6.93 -7.83 18.92
CA LEU A 26 7.25 -8.95 18.05
C LEU A 26 7.15 -8.50 16.58
N LEU A 27 8.09 -8.94 15.78
CA LEU A 27 8.11 -8.69 14.34
C LEU A 27 8.40 -10.01 13.64
N ASP A 28 7.59 -10.34 12.64
CA ASP A 28 7.85 -11.50 11.80
C ASP A 28 9.13 -11.32 11.00
N THR A 29 9.82 -12.42 10.75
CA THR A 29 11.07 -12.43 9.98
C THR A 29 10.84 -12.30 8.48
N CYS A 30 9.62 -12.55 8.02
CA CYS A 30 9.21 -12.47 6.62
C CYS A 30 8.00 -11.54 6.47
N THR A 31 7.81 -11.00 5.29
CA THR A 31 6.60 -10.25 4.94
C THR A 31 5.39 -11.19 4.86
N VAL A 32 4.23 -10.68 5.19
CA VAL A 32 2.95 -11.40 5.03
C VAL A 32 2.72 -11.70 3.55
N THR A 33 2.48 -12.97 3.22
CA THR A 33 2.13 -13.37 1.85
C THR A 33 0.63 -13.23 1.60
N ASN A 34 0.22 -13.28 0.32
CA ASN A 34 -1.20 -13.32 -0.02
C ASN A 34 -1.92 -14.54 0.57
N HIS A 35 -1.22 -15.67 0.66
CA HIS A 35 -1.74 -16.90 1.29
C HIS A 35 -1.98 -16.71 2.80
N ASP A 36 -1.04 -16.07 3.50
CA ASP A 36 -1.20 -15.81 4.93
C ASP A 36 -2.35 -14.84 5.18
N PHE A 37 -2.47 -13.81 4.32
CA PHE A 37 -3.56 -12.86 4.41
C PHE A 37 -4.92 -13.50 4.09
N LEU A 38 -4.99 -14.40 3.11
CA LEU A 38 -6.19 -15.20 2.84
C LEU A 38 -6.61 -16.02 4.08
N SER A 39 -5.66 -16.69 4.73
CA SER A 39 -5.93 -17.45 5.95
C SER A 39 -6.51 -16.57 7.06
N PHE A 40 -5.96 -15.36 7.24
CA PHE A 40 -6.49 -14.38 8.18
C PHE A 40 -7.94 -13.95 7.82
N ILE A 41 -8.22 -13.72 6.55
CA ILE A 41 -9.57 -13.35 6.08
C ILE A 41 -10.56 -14.50 6.34
N ASP A 42 -10.18 -15.74 6.02
CA ASP A 42 -11.02 -16.92 6.21
C ASP A 42 -11.34 -17.17 7.70
N GLU A 43 -10.36 -16.95 8.57
CA GLU A 43 -10.54 -17.14 10.01
C GLU A 43 -11.36 -16.03 10.68
N THR A 44 -11.25 -14.80 10.20
CA THR A 44 -11.81 -13.63 10.88
C THR A 44 -13.03 -13.03 10.20
N GLY A 45 -13.23 -13.28 8.92
CA GLY A 45 -14.24 -12.59 8.11
C GLY A 45 -13.95 -11.09 7.96
N TYR A 46 -12.68 -10.67 8.11
CA TYR A 46 -12.30 -9.26 8.04
C TYR A 46 -12.53 -8.69 6.64
N ILE A 47 -13.16 -7.52 6.57
CA ILE A 47 -13.39 -6.79 5.32
C ILE A 47 -12.44 -5.59 5.31
N THR A 48 -11.57 -5.51 4.31
CA THR A 48 -10.59 -4.44 4.19
C THR A 48 -11.25 -3.08 3.90
N THR A 49 -10.55 -2.01 4.22
CA THR A 49 -11.02 -0.64 3.91
C THR A 49 -11.24 -0.43 2.41
N ALA A 50 -10.41 -1.05 1.55
CA ALA A 50 -10.56 -1.00 0.11
C ALA A 50 -11.88 -1.65 -0.36
N GLU A 51 -12.20 -2.82 0.18
CA GLU A 51 -13.46 -3.52 -0.10
C GLU A 51 -14.67 -2.71 0.39
N GLN A 52 -14.60 -2.15 1.60
CA GLN A 52 -15.68 -1.32 2.16
C GLN A 52 -15.94 -0.05 1.33
N ARG A 53 -14.89 0.57 0.80
CA ARG A 53 -14.98 1.79 -0.01
C ARG A 53 -15.24 1.52 -1.49
N GLY A 54 -14.96 0.32 -1.96
CA GLY A 54 -15.05 -0.07 -3.36
C GLY A 54 -13.94 0.50 -4.24
N TRP A 55 -12.84 0.99 -3.66
CA TRP A 55 -11.67 1.49 -4.39
C TRP A 55 -10.43 1.57 -3.50
N SER A 56 -9.28 1.64 -4.13
CA SER A 56 -7.99 1.91 -3.46
C SER A 56 -7.10 2.79 -4.34
N PHE A 57 -5.98 3.25 -3.76
CA PHE A 57 -4.92 3.85 -4.55
C PHE A 57 -4.02 2.78 -5.14
N VAL A 58 -3.67 2.97 -6.41
CA VAL A 58 -2.71 2.13 -7.14
C VAL A 58 -1.63 3.03 -7.72
N PHE A 59 -0.38 2.58 -7.68
CA PHE A 59 0.73 3.30 -8.31
C PHE A 59 0.56 3.26 -9.83
N ALA A 60 0.62 4.43 -10.47
CA ALA A 60 0.35 4.58 -11.91
C ALA A 60 1.23 3.68 -12.80
N GLY A 61 2.48 3.44 -12.40
CA GLY A 61 3.41 2.58 -13.12
C GLY A 61 3.06 1.08 -13.11
N LEU A 62 2.06 0.66 -12.33
CA LEU A 62 1.54 -0.71 -12.32
C LEU A 62 0.29 -0.86 -13.20
N LEU A 63 -0.29 0.25 -13.63
CA LEU A 63 -1.47 0.23 -14.49
C LEU A 63 -1.06 0.10 -15.97
N PRO A 64 -1.85 -0.62 -16.80
CA PRO A 64 -1.64 -0.67 -18.24
C PRO A 64 -1.66 0.72 -18.89
N ASP A 65 -0.92 0.90 -19.98
CA ASP A 65 -0.85 2.18 -20.71
C ASP A 65 -2.22 2.66 -21.25
N ASP A 66 -3.12 1.72 -21.51
CA ASP A 66 -4.50 1.95 -21.98
C ASP A 66 -5.53 1.97 -20.84
N PHE A 67 -5.07 2.04 -19.58
CA PHE A 67 -5.98 2.11 -18.44
C PHE A 67 -6.85 3.36 -18.51
N GLU A 68 -8.13 3.19 -18.16
CA GLU A 68 -9.08 4.32 -18.17
C GLU A 68 -8.58 5.50 -17.30
N PRO A 69 -8.76 6.75 -17.75
CA PRO A 69 -8.38 7.92 -16.97
C PRO A 69 -9.07 7.92 -15.60
N THR A 70 -8.27 7.97 -14.54
CA THR A 70 -8.76 8.01 -13.17
C THR A 70 -8.25 9.24 -12.42
N ARG A 71 -8.85 9.54 -11.28
CA ARG A 71 -8.39 10.62 -10.42
C ARG A 71 -7.03 10.28 -9.84
N GLY A 72 -6.09 11.24 -9.89
CA GLY A 72 -4.84 11.20 -9.17
C GLY A 72 -4.88 12.06 -7.92
N VAL A 73 -3.95 11.85 -7.00
CA VAL A 73 -3.72 12.76 -5.88
C VAL A 73 -3.05 14.02 -6.40
N ALA A 74 -3.53 15.21 -6.00
CA ALA A 74 -3.06 16.49 -6.57
C ALA A 74 -1.54 16.69 -6.44
N ASP A 75 -1.00 16.40 -5.25
CA ASP A 75 0.43 16.58 -4.94
C ASP A 75 1.27 15.31 -5.15
N ALA A 76 0.61 14.20 -5.56
CA ALA A 76 1.24 12.90 -5.80
C ALA A 76 0.53 12.18 -6.96
N PRO A 77 0.61 12.70 -8.20
CA PRO A 77 -0.21 12.24 -9.35
C PRO A 77 0.08 10.80 -9.78
N TRP A 78 1.16 10.23 -9.30
CA TRP A 78 1.49 8.81 -9.47
C TRP A 78 0.60 7.86 -8.65
N TRP A 79 -0.19 8.35 -7.68
CA TRP A 79 -1.22 7.59 -7.00
C TRP A 79 -2.57 7.79 -7.69
N ARG A 80 -3.10 6.71 -8.22
CA ARG A 80 -4.36 6.70 -9.00
C ARG A 80 -5.46 6.04 -8.21
N GLN A 81 -6.66 6.64 -8.20
CA GLN A 81 -7.85 6.01 -7.66
C GLN A 81 -8.33 4.92 -8.62
N VAL A 82 -8.37 3.67 -8.16
CA VAL A 82 -8.84 2.54 -8.96
C VAL A 82 -10.01 1.88 -8.26
N PHE A 83 -11.16 1.85 -8.94
CA PHE A 83 -12.36 1.20 -8.42
C PHE A 83 -12.18 -0.32 -8.46
N ASN A 84 -12.72 -0.98 -7.41
CA ASN A 84 -12.60 -2.43 -7.18
C ASN A 84 -11.14 -2.94 -7.06
N ALA A 85 -10.18 -2.07 -6.82
CA ALA A 85 -8.87 -2.49 -6.38
C ALA A 85 -8.96 -2.98 -4.93
N THR A 86 -8.55 -4.23 -4.71
CA THR A 86 -8.57 -4.93 -3.41
C THR A 86 -7.28 -5.72 -3.24
N TRP A 87 -7.11 -6.39 -2.11
CA TRP A 87 -5.96 -7.25 -1.90
C TRP A 87 -5.90 -8.47 -2.86
N GLN A 88 -7.03 -8.91 -3.41
CA GLN A 88 -7.11 -9.97 -4.44
C GLN A 88 -6.95 -9.43 -5.86
N HIS A 89 -7.24 -8.16 -6.07
CA HIS A 89 -7.20 -7.46 -7.34
C HIS A 89 -6.44 -6.14 -7.19
N PRO A 90 -5.10 -6.18 -6.97
CA PRO A 90 -4.33 -5.02 -6.53
C PRO A 90 -4.33 -3.86 -7.53
N GLU A 91 -4.40 -4.13 -8.85
CA GLU A 91 -4.50 -3.11 -9.90
C GLU A 91 -5.94 -2.94 -10.45
N GLY A 92 -6.95 -3.46 -9.73
CA GLY A 92 -8.35 -3.40 -10.13
C GLY A 92 -8.90 -4.74 -10.61
N PRO A 93 -10.17 -4.79 -11.07
CA PRO A 93 -10.95 -6.03 -11.24
C PRO A 93 -10.38 -7.04 -12.26
N HIS A 94 -9.44 -6.62 -13.09
CA HIS A 94 -8.81 -7.47 -14.11
C HIS A 94 -7.42 -7.98 -13.69
N SER A 95 -6.93 -7.59 -12.52
CA SER A 95 -5.68 -8.08 -11.95
C SER A 95 -5.90 -9.28 -11.03
N THR A 96 -4.85 -10.06 -10.81
CA THR A 96 -4.85 -11.21 -9.90
C THR A 96 -3.58 -11.20 -9.06
N ILE A 97 -3.60 -11.96 -7.98
CA ILE A 97 -2.44 -12.23 -7.11
C ILE A 97 -1.75 -13.56 -7.41
N GLU A 98 -2.15 -14.24 -8.50
CA GLU A 98 -1.56 -15.48 -9.00
C GLU A 98 -0.35 -15.24 -9.91
#